data_ac115c898e147f043dc53c827f94bd27
#
_entry.id   ac115c898e147f043dc53c827f94bd27
#
_cell.length_a   1.000
_cell.length_b   1.000
_cell.length_c   1.000
_cell.angle_alpha   90.00
_cell.angle_beta   90.00
_cell.angle_gamma   90.00
#
_symmetry.space_group_name_H-M   'P 1'
#
loop_
_entity.id
_entity.type
_entity.pdbx_description
1 polymer ?
#
loop_
_entity_poly.entity_id
_entity_poly.type
_entity_poly.pdbx_seq_one_letter_code
_entity_poly.pdbx_strand_id
1 'polypeptide(L)'
;MFKISKGLGNLAAATLGFYRQIGVEEVQVPARFNTNINLRPLVPPTQKKAAGPMPPAWDEDELQRICDHVRGFELAPTAIGLPISGRILLGQEGRDEDLEDVIERIQMAGRVGFAVMTWNFTALRASEGYAAQEGAGRGGAHLRDFDDARIRDLPPLDDVGRHGMEAMWGRLEYCLQRIVPAAEAAGVRLAMHPNDPPVPEYRGVAQPLWNLEGMKRLIEVVDSPANSLFFDTGVTTEYGDDAVEAIRYFGERDRIGIVHFRNVRVEQPYYKYTETFLDEGECDIVGCMRAFAEVGYEGGIDPDHTPGIVGDTEETQMGWAYAVGQLRALRLAAYGGKSS
;
A
#
# COMPACT_ATOMS: atom_id res chain seq x y z
N MET A 1 19.35 -4.59 7.04
CA MET A 1 18.61 -3.45 7.68
C MET A 1 17.68 -2.86 6.64
N PHE A 2 16.42 -2.66 6.98
CA PHE A 2 15.40 -2.13 6.05
C PHE A 2 15.75 -0.74 5.52
N LYS A 3 15.13 -0.36 4.41
CA LYS A 3 15.29 0.95 3.76
C LYS A 3 14.10 1.87 4.04
N ILE A 4 14.34 3.17 4.15
CA ILE A 4 13.26 4.15 4.22
C ILE A 4 12.71 4.35 2.81
N SER A 5 11.46 3.96 2.62
CA SER A 5 10.75 4.03 1.35
C SER A 5 9.69 5.16 1.33
N LYS A 6 9.32 5.63 0.15
CA LYS A 6 8.20 6.56 -0.01
C LYS A 6 7.53 6.43 -1.38
N GLY A 7 6.21 6.39 -1.37
CA GLY A 7 5.42 6.49 -2.60
C GLY A 7 5.62 7.84 -3.28
N LEU A 8 5.80 7.83 -4.61
CA LEU A 8 5.96 9.04 -5.42
C LEU A 8 4.60 9.62 -5.81
N GLY A 9 4.35 10.85 -5.44
CA GLY A 9 3.22 11.63 -5.93
C GLY A 9 3.47 12.27 -7.31
N ASN A 10 4.74 12.54 -7.62
CA ASN A 10 5.20 13.09 -8.90
C ASN A 10 6.71 12.86 -9.08
N LEU A 11 7.24 13.17 -10.25
CA LEU A 11 8.67 13.02 -10.60
C LEU A 11 9.42 14.37 -10.64
N ALA A 12 8.87 15.42 -10.04
CA ALA A 12 9.50 16.73 -10.04
C ALA A 12 10.82 16.71 -9.26
N ALA A 13 11.84 17.40 -9.76
CA ALA A 13 13.14 17.51 -9.11
C ALA A 13 13.06 18.02 -7.65
N ALA A 14 12.11 18.92 -7.38
CA ALA A 14 11.89 19.43 -6.03
C ALA A 14 11.39 18.32 -5.08
N THR A 15 10.47 17.46 -5.53
CA THR A 15 9.95 16.33 -4.74
C THR A 15 11.02 15.28 -4.49
N LEU A 16 11.75 14.86 -5.53
CA LEU A 16 12.82 13.88 -5.40
C LEU A 16 13.96 14.39 -4.53
N GLY A 17 14.37 15.65 -4.74
CA GLY A 17 15.40 16.30 -3.92
C GLY A 17 14.98 16.40 -2.45
N PHE A 18 13.73 16.79 -2.17
CA PHE A 18 13.19 16.82 -0.82
C PHE A 18 13.20 15.42 -0.15
N TYR A 19 12.74 14.39 -0.84
CA TYR A 19 12.75 13.03 -0.28
C TYR A 19 14.16 12.58 0.07
N ARG A 20 15.14 12.84 -0.81
CA ARG A 20 16.54 12.54 -0.51
C ARG A 20 17.07 13.30 0.70
N GLN A 21 16.73 14.59 0.84
CA GLN A 21 17.14 15.43 1.96
C GLN A 21 16.63 14.94 3.31
N ILE A 22 15.39 14.49 3.40
CA ILE A 22 14.81 13.95 4.64
C ILE A 22 15.28 12.53 4.95
N GLY A 23 15.96 11.86 4.01
CA GLY A 23 16.58 10.56 4.22
C GLY A 23 15.78 9.37 3.71
N VAL A 24 14.89 9.58 2.74
CA VAL A 24 14.33 8.50 1.91
C VAL A 24 15.45 7.89 1.08
N GLU A 25 15.44 6.57 0.96
CA GLU A 25 16.45 5.78 0.25
C GLU A 25 15.85 5.10 -0.99
N GLU A 26 14.59 4.70 -0.90
CA GLU A 26 13.86 3.99 -1.96
C GLU A 26 12.54 4.66 -2.27
N VAL A 27 12.06 4.48 -3.48
CA VAL A 27 10.76 5.02 -3.88
C VAL A 27 9.91 3.98 -4.59
N GLN A 28 8.60 4.11 -4.39
CA GLN A 28 7.60 3.39 -5.13
C GLN A 28 7.05 4.25 -6.25
N VAL A 29 7.16 3.76 -7.48
CA VAL A 29 6.65 4.41 -8.69
C VAL A 29 5.16 4.07 -8.84
N PRO A 30 4.26 5.02 -9.12
CA PRO A 30 2.84 4.72 -9.25
C PRO A 30 2.55 3.89 -10.52
N ALA A 31 1.48 3.08 -10.47
CA ALA A 31 1.06 2.21 -11.58
C ALA A 31 0.70 2.96 -12.88
N ARG A 32 0.37 4.23 -12.76
CA ARG A 32 0.04 5.10 -13.89
C ARG A 32 1.07 6.19 -13.98
N PHE A 33 1.90 6.14 -15.03
CA PHE A 33 2.78 7.24 -15.38
C PHE A 33 2.04 8.17 -16.30
N ASN A 34 2.27 9.43 -16.11
CA ASN A 34 2.11 10.39 -17.17
C ASN A 34 3.47 11.07 -17.34
N THR A 35 4.01 10.98 -18.54
CA THR A 35 5.31 11.55 -18.93
C THR A 35 5.43 13.04 -18.74
N ASN A 36 4.29 13.73 -18.52
CA ASN A 36 4.31 15.12 -18.09
C ASN A 36 4.71 15.20 -16.62
N ILE A 37 5.96 15.52 -16.39
CA ILE A 37 6.66 15.73 -15.10
C ILE A 37 5.86 16.61 -14.09
N ASN A 38 4.78 17.26 -14.52
CA ASN A 38 3.99 18.22 -13.75
C ASN A 38 2.58 17.75 -13.40
N LEU A 39 2.20 16.50 -13.62
CA LEU A 39 0.82 16.08 -13.36
C LEU A 39 0.68 15.44 -11.97
N ARG A 40 0.06 16.19 -11.07
CA ARG A 40 -0.62 15.65 -9.90
C ARG A 40 -1.66 14.62 -10.36
N PRO A 41 -1.65 13.38 -9.92
CA PRO A 41 -2.81 12.52 -10.02
C PRO A 41 -3.79 12.90 -8.92
N LEU A 42 -4.32 14.10 -8.97
CA LEU A 42 -5.46 14.48 -8.15
C LEU A 42 -6.71 14.03 -8.88
N VAL A 43 -7.03 12.74 -8.75
CA VAL A 43 -8.43 12.34 -8.82
C VAL A 43 -8.99 12.64 -7.44
N PRO A 44 -9.93 13.59 -7.32
CA PRO A 44 -10.57 13.86 -6.04
C PRO A 44 -11.16 12.56 -5.47
N PRO A 45 -11.09 12.31 -4.15
CA PRO A 45 -11.67 11.13 -3.53
C PRO A 45 -13.17 10.97 -3.68
N THR A 46 -13.84 11.92 -4.30
CA THR A 46 -15.29 12.05 -4.35
C THR A 46 -15.99 11.27 -5.48
N GLN A 47 -15.27 10.56 -6.35
CA GLN A 47 -15.93 9.73 -7.36
C GLN A 47 -15.70 8.26 -7.12
N LYS A 48 -16.72 7.63 -6.52
CA LYS A 48 -16.93 6.19 -6.47
C LYS A 48 -16.86 5.63 -7.89
N LYS A 49 -15.83 4.86 -8.17
CA LYS A 49 -15.80 4.06 -9.40
C LYS A 49 -15.43 2.65 -9.02
N ALA A 50 -16.23 1.72 -9.51
CA ALA A 50 -15.75 0.37 -9.71
C ALA A 50 -14.37 0.45 -10.39
N ALA A 51 -13.49 -0.51 -10.11
CA ALA A 51 -12.21 -0.60 -10.78
C ALA A 51 -12.46 -0.55 -12.30
N GLY A 52 -11.79 0.39 -12.95
CA GLY A 52 -11.96 0.64 -14.37
C GLY A 52 -11.26 -0.41 -15.25
N PRO A 53 -11.22 -0.17 -16.58
CA PRO A 53 -10.46 -1.00 -17.50
C PRO A 53 -8.96 -0.95 -17.18
N MET A 54 -8.20 -1.90 -17.73
CA MET A 54 -6.74 -1.82 -17.68
C MET A 54 -6.25 -0.49 -18.26
N PRO A 55 -5.26 0.16 -17.61
CA PRO A 55 -4.61 1.33 -18.21
C PRO A 55 -3.83 0.90 -19.46
N PRO A 56 -3.47 1.84 -20.35
CA PRO A 56 -2.62 1.55 -21.50
C PRO A 56 -1.38 0.74 -21.13
N ALA A 57 -0.90 -0.10 -22.05
CA ALA A 57 0.31 -0.89 -21.86
C ALA A 57 1.49 0.01 -21.44
N TRP A 58 2.39 -0.55 -20.67
CA TRP A 58 3.63 0.16 -20.31
C TRP A 58 4.61 0.16 -21.48
N ASP A 59 5.43 1.19 -21.55
CA ASP A 59 6.58 1.29 -22.44
C ASP A 59 7.85 1.06 -21.61
N GLU A 60 8.63 0.06 -21.97
CA GLU A 60 9.83 -0.35 -21.22
C GLU A 60 10.92 0.74 -21.23
N ASP A 61 11.10 1.41 -22.36
CA ASP A 61 12.07 2.51 -22.48
C ASP A 61 11.64 3.72 -21.63
N GLU A 62 10.34 3.98 -21.54
CA GLU A 62 9.82 5.02 -20.67
C GLU A 62 10.04 4.70 -19.20
N LEU A 63 9.77 3.45 -18.79
CA LEU A 63 10.04 2.99 -17.43
C LEU A 63 11.52 3.12 -17.09
N GLN A 64 12.40 2.74 -17.99
CA GLN A 64 13.83 2.88 -17.79
C GLN A 64 14.25 4.34 -17.61
N ARG A 65 13.72 5.26 -18.46
CA ARG A 65 13.97 6.72 -18.29
C ARG A 65 13.50 7.24 -16.95
N ILE A 66 12.34 6.79 -16.46
CA ILE A 66 11.83 7.16 -15.12
C ILE A 66 12.79 6.67 -14.04
N CYS A 67 13.22 5.42 -14.12
CA CYS A 67 14.16 4.85 -13.15
C CYS A 67 15.49 5.61 -13.16
N ASP A 68 16.03 5.95 -14.32
CA ASP A 68 17.28 6.68 -14.43
C ASP A 68 17.15 8.12 -13.91
N HIS A 69 16.00 8.78 -14.17
CA HIS A 69 15.70 10.07 -13.58
C HIS A 69 15.69 10.02 -12.06
N VAL A 70 15.01 9.04 -11.47
CA VAL A 70 14.95 8.85 -10.00
C VAL A 70 16.35 8.57 -9.43
N ARG A 71 17.12 7.69 -10.06
CA ARG A 71 18.52 7.40 -9.67
C ARG A 71 19.42 8.62 -9.71
N GLY A 72 19.14 9.57 -10.60
CA GLY A 72 19.84 10.85 -10.67
C GLY A 72 19.73 11.69 -9.38
N PHE A 73 18.77 11.42 -8.52
CA PHE A 73 18.60 12.01 -7.20
C PHE A 73 19.10 11.12 -6.04
N GLU A 74 19.88 10.10 -6.32
CA GLU A 74 20.37 9.11 -5.36
C GLU A 74 19.23 8.39 -4.61
N LEU A 75 18.11 8.15 -5.29
CA LEU A 75 16.96 7.36 -4.83
C LEU A 75 16.89 6.06 -5.64
N ALA A 76 16.55 4.94 -4.99
CA ALA A 76 16.37 3.67 -5.68
C ALA A 76 14.89 3.44 -6.04
N PRO A 77 14.50 3.32 -7.31
CA PRO A 77 13.15 2.92 -7.70
C PRO A 77 13.00 1.40 -7.54
N THR A 78 12.60 0.94 -6.36
CA THR A 78 12.55 -0.50 -6.02
C THR A 78 11.17 -1.11 -6.17
N ALA A 79 10.12 -0.30 -6.06
CA ALA A 79 8.76 -0.76 -6.16
C ALA A 79 7.96 -0.01 -7.23
N ILE A 80 6.95 -0.69 -7.79
CA ILE A 80 6.02 -0.13 -8.77
C ILE A 80 4.60 -0.63 -8.50
N GLY A 81 3.60 0.21 -8.74
CA GLY A 81 2.19 -0.21 -8.63
C GLY A 81 1.79 -1.16 -9.76
N LEU A 82 1.10 -2.25 -9.46
CA LEU A 82 0.50 -3.17 -10.43
C LEU A 82 -0.99 -2.82 -10.61
N PRO A 83 -1.44 -2.41 -11.79
CA PRO A 83 -2.85 -2.17 -12.04
C PRO A 83 -3.61 -3.49 -12.18
N ILE A 84 -4.81 -3.55 -11.60
CA ILE A 84 -5.76 -4.64 -11.77
C ILE A 84 -7.08 -4.06 -12.29
N SER A 85 -7.64 -4.66 -13.32
CA SER A 85 -8.88 -4.17 -13.93
C SER A 85 -10.14 -4.60 -13.18
N GLY A 86 -11.24 -3.89 -13.41
CA GLY A 86 -12.55 -4.28 -12.94
C GLY A 86 -12.99 -5.65 -13.47
N ARG A 87 -12.59 -6.04 -14.69
CA ARG A 87 -12.89 -7.35 -15.26
C ARG A 87 -12.26 -8.49 -14.46
N ILE A 88 -11.02 -8.32 -14.02
CA ILE A 88 -10.36 -9.30 -13.14
C ILE A 88 -11.05 -9.35 -11.78
N LEU A 89 -11.28 -8.20 -11.14
CA LEU A 89 -11.88 -8.09 -9.81
C LEU A 89 -13.31 -8.63 -9.75
N LEU A 90 -14.10 -8.40 -10.79
CA LEU A 90 -15.51 -8.80 -10.84
C LEU A 90 -15.76 -10.10 -11.61
N GLY A 91 -14.71 -10.72 -12.18
CA GLY A 91 -14.81 -11.97 -12.92
C GLY A 91 -15.61 -11.83 -14.22
N GLN A 92 -15.47 -10.70 -14.90
CA GLN A 92 -16.20 -10.38 -16.14
C GLN A 92 -15.50 -10.95 -17.38
N GLU A 93 -16.22 -10.95 -18.50
CA GLU A 93 -15.66 -11.32 -19.81
C GLU A 93 -14.46 -10.43 -20.15
N GLY A 94 -13.42 -11.01 -20.73
CA GLY A 94 -12.16 -10.33 -21.02
C GLY A 94 -11.17 -10.28 -19.86
N ARG A 95 -11.45 -10.93 -18.72
CA ARG A 95 -10.52 -10.97 -17.58
C ARG A 95 -9.22 -11.69 -17.92
N ASP A 96 -9.27 -12.69 -18.80
CA ASP A 96 -8.11 -13.52 -19.12
C ASP A 96 -7.13 -12.73 -20.01
N GLU A 97 -7.63 -11.91 -20.93
CA GLU A 97 -6.84 -10.95 -21.69
C GLU A 97 -6.18 -9.91 -20.78
N ASP A 98 -6.94 -9.40 -19.79
CA ASP A 98 -6.40 -8.46 -18.81
C ASP A 98 -5.33 -9.14 -17.92
N LEU A 99 -5.46 -10.43 -17.59
CA LEU A 99 -4.45 -11.18 -16.85
C LEU A 99 -3.16 -11.40 -17.66
N GLU A 100 -3.25 -11.61 -18.97
CA GLU A 100 -2.06 -11.66 -19.83
C GLU A 100 -1.33 -10.31 -19.85
N ASP A 101 -2.07 -9.19 -19.91
CA ASP A 101 -1.47 -7.84 -19.79
C ASP A 101 -0.81 -7.62 -18.41
N VAL A 102 -1.41 -8.13 -17.33
CA VAL A 102 -0.79 -8.11 -15.99
C VAL A 102 0.52 -8.91 -15.99
N ILE A 103 0.54 -10.11 -16.58
CA ILE A 103 1.74 -10.95 -16.67
C ILE A 103 2.85 -10.25 -17.46
N GLU A 104 2.52 -9.62 -18.58
CA GLU A 104 3.50 -8.85 -19.36
C GLU A 104 4.11 -7.71 -18.56
N ARG A 105 3.31 -6.98 -17.78
CA ARG A 105 3.80 -5.92 -16.87
C ARG A 105 4.72 -6.46 -15.79
N ILE A 106 4.41 -7.63 -15.22
CA ILE A 106 5.26 -8.28 -14.22
C ILE A 106 6.63 -8.61 -14.83
N GLN A 107 6.64 -9.20 -16.03
CA GLN A 107 7.88 -9.52 -16.74
C GLN A 107 8.69 -8.27 -17.06
N MET A 108 8.03 -7.21 -17.54
CA MET A 108 8.67 -5.92 -17.81
C MET A 108 9.25 -5.30 -16.55
N ALA A 109 8.51 -5.32 -15.42
CA ALA A 109 9.01 -4.81 -14.14
C ALA A 109 10.31 -5.53 -13.72
N GLY A 110 10.36 -6.86 -13.88
CA GLY A 110 11.57 -7.63 -13.62
C GLY A 110 12.74 -7.25 -14.54
N ARG A 111 12.51 -7.05 -15.85
CA ARG A 111 13.56 -6.61 -16.80
C ARG A 111 14.10 -5.21 -16.48
N VAL A 112 13.26 -4.29 -16.08
CA VAL A 112 13.65 -2.92 -15.67
C VAL A 112 14.35 -2.89 -14.32
N GLY A 113 14.15 -3.94 -13.49
CA GLY A 113 14.83 -4.11 -12.21
C GLY A 113 14.02 -3.69 -10.99
N PHE A 114 12.69 -3.64 -11.06
CA PHE A 114 11.84 -3.51 -9.89
C PHE A 114 11.83 -4.81 -9.09
N ALA A 115 12.03 -4.71 -7.79
CA ALA A 115 11.99 -5.86 -6.88
C ALA A 115 10.58 -6.20 -6.39
N VAL A 116 9.70 -5.20 -6.32
CA VAL A 116 8.35 -5.33 -5.73
C VAL A 116 7.31 -4.67 -6.63
N MET A 117 6.17 -5.33 -6.78
CA MET A 117 4.97 -4.73 -7.36
C MET A 117 3.86 -4.67 -6.30
N THR A 118 3.38 -3.45 -6.03
CA THR A 118 2.34 -3.22 -5.02
C THR A 118 0.96 -3.20 -5.67
N TRP A 119 0.01 -3.86 -5.06
CA TRP A 119 -1.35 -3.95 -5.57
C TRP A 119 -2.39 -4.19 -4.48
N ASN A 120 -3.66 -4.07 -4.83
CA ASN A 120 -4.78 -4.46 -3.98
C ASN A 120 -5.88 -5.14 -4.79
N PHE A 121 -6.68 -5.95 -4.11
CA PHE A 121 -7.83 -6.63 -4.71
C PHE A 121 -9.12 -6.00 -4.20
N THR A 122 -9.34 -4.73 -4.58
CA THR A 122 -10.45 -3.89 -4.14
C THR A 122 -11.28 -3.43 -5.32
N ALA A 123 -12.51 -3.93 -5.47
CA ALA A 123 -13.40 -3.54 -6.56
C ALA A 123 -14.00 -2.15 -6.34
N LEU A 124 -14.27 -1.80 -5.10
CA LEU A 124 -14.83 -0.50 -4.69
C LEU A 124 -13.99 0.07 -3.55
N ARG A 125 -13.64 1.35 -3.64
CA ARG A 125 -12.96 2.03 -2.54
C ARG A 125 -13.98 2.61 -1.58
N ALA A 126 -13.91 2.23 -0.31
CA ALA A 126 -14.81 2.69 0.76
C ALA A 126 -14.44 4.10 1.27
N SER A 127 -14.00 4.99 0.39
CA SER A 127 -13.60 6.37 0.71
C SER A 127 -14.73 7.21 1.33
N GLU A 128 -15.98 6.81 1.16
CA GLU A 128 -17.15 7.46 1.78
C GLU A 128 -17.21 7.29 3.30
N GLY A 129 -16.52 6.28 3.82
CA GLY A 129 -16.40 6.06 5.26
C GLY A 129 -15.40 6.99 5.95
N TYR A 130 -14.54 7.67 5.18
CA TYR A 130 -13.54 8.59 5.72
C TYR A 130 -14.02 10.03 5.77
N ALA A 131 -13.58 10.76 6.79
CA ALA A 131 -13.78 12.19 6.93
C ALA A 131 -12.54 12.89 7.48
N ALA A 132 -12.32 14.13 7.03
CA ALA A 132 -11.33 15.00 7.62
C ALA A 132 -11.80 15.48 9.01
N GLN A 133 -10.89 15.47 9.98
CA GLN A 133 -11.09 15.95 11.33
C GLN A 133 -10.17 17.17 11.58
N GLU A 134 -10.63 18.31 11.12
CA GLU A 134 -9.83 19.54 11.19
C GLU A 134 -9.59 19.96 12.64
N GLY A 135 -8.32 20.20 12.98
CA GLY A 135 -7.92 20.65 14.31
C GLY A 135 -8.08 19.62 15.43
N ALA A 136 -8.43 18.37 15.14
CA ALA A 136 -8.68 17.34 16.15
C ALA A 136 -7.41 16.72 16.76
N GLY A 137 -6.25 16.90 16.09
CA GLY A 137 -4.97 16.40 16.56
C GLY A 137 -4.26 17.37 17.51
N ARG A 138 -3.13 16.91 18.05
CA ARG A 138 -2.29 17.75 18.94
C ARG A 138 -1.90 19.06 18.25
N GLY A 139 -1.98 20.14 18.99
CA GLY A 139 -1.60 21.49 18.49
C GLY A 139 -2.49 21.99 17.34
N GLY A 140 -3.67 21.39 17.13
CA GLY A 140 -4.57 21.75 16.04
C GLY A 140 -4.27 21.05 14.72
N ALA A 141 -3.47 19.98 14.71
CA ALA A 141 -3.23 19.17 13.54
C ALA A 141 -4.54 18.58 12.98
N HIS A 142 -4.57 18.36 11.65
CA HIS A 142 -5.72 17.75 10.99
C HIS A 142 -5.56 16.25 10.92
N LEU A 143 -6.55 15.52 11.42
CA LEU A 143 -6.60 14.05 11.37
C LEU A 143 -7.58 13.57 10.30
N ARG A 144 -7.61 12.27 10.07
CA ARG A 144 -8.61 11.60 9.25
C ARG A 144 -9.18 10.43 10.05
N ASP A 145 -10.50 10.30 10.07
CA ASP A 145 -11.17 9.17 10.70
C ASP A 145 -11.94 8.32 9.70
N PHE A 146 -12.12 7.07 10.05
CA PHE A 146 -13.07 6.17 9.41
C PHE A 146 -14.20 5.85 10.38
N ASP A 147 -15.44 5.85 9.88
CA ASP A 147 -16.61 5.38 10.62
C ASP A 147 -17.51 4.58 9.65
N ASP A 148 -17.64 3.29 9.92
CA ASP A 148 -18.49 2.37 9.17
C ASP A 148 -19.97 2.81 9.14
N ALA A 149 -20.44 3.53 10.16
CA ALA A 149 -21.80 4.06 10.19
C ALA A 149 -22.11 4.97 8.98
N ARG A 150 -21.09 5.53 8.33
CA ARG A 150 -21.27 6.34 7.12
C ARG A 150 -21.54 5.51 5.86
N ILE A 151 -21.21 4.21 5.87
CA ILE A 151 -21.22 3.36 4.66
C ILE A 151 -22.04 2.08 4.78
N ARG A 152 -22.28 1.56 6.00
CA ARG A 152 -22.91 0.24 6.21
C ARG A 152 -24.27 0.07 5.56
N ASP A 153 -25.06 1.15 5.48
CA ASP A 153 -26.42 1.16 4.94
C ASP A 153 -26.48 1.62 3.47
N LEU A 154 -25.34 1.88 2.85
CA LEU A 154 -25.30 2.29 1.45
C LEU A 154 -25.67 1.11 0.54
N PRO A 155 -26.59 1.30 -0.43
CA PRO A 155 -26.98 0.23 -1.35
C PRO A 155 -25.83 -0.17 -2.28
N PRO A 156 -25.86 -1.37 -2.84
CA PRO A 156 -24.96 -1.75 -3.92
C PRO A 156 -25.01 -0.73 -5.07
N LEU A 157 -23.93 -0.63 -5.82
CA LEU A 157 -23.93 0.14 -7.06
C LEU A 157 -24.64 -0.66 -8.15
N ASP A 158 -25.53 -0.02 -8.91
CA ASP A 158 -26.35 -0.67 -9.94
C ASP A 158 -25.52 -1.33 -11.05
N ASP A 159 -24.39 -0.73 -11.39
CA ASP A 159 -23.46 -1.20 -12.42
C ASP A 159 -22.46 -2.28 -11.93
N VAL A 160 -22.41 -2.52 -10.62
CA VAL A 160 -21.52 -3.53 -9.99
C VAL A 160 -22.31 -4.72 -9.47
N GLY A 161 -23.37 -4.47 -8.71
CA GLY A 161 -24.18 -5.51 -8.08
C GLY A 161 -23.55 -6.06 -6.78
N ARG A 162 -23.99 -7.29 -6.40
CA ARG A 162 -23.51 -7.96 -5.20
C ARG A 162 -22.52 -9.07 -5.52
N HIS A 163 -21.42 -9.11 -4.76
CA HIS A 163 -20.38 -10.13 -4.88
C HIS A 163 -19.98 -10.62 -3.49
N GLY A 164 -20.43 -11.83 -3.14
CA GLY A 164 -20.14 -12.43 -1.84
C GLY A 164 -18.71 -12.91 -1.69
N MET A 165 -18.32 -13.23 -0.45
CA MET A 165 -16.95 -13.56 -0.05
C MET A 165 -16.37 -14.76 -0.84
N GLU A 166 -17.14 -15.83 -1.03
CA GLU A 166 -16.70 -17.00 -1.79
C GLU A 166 -16.36 -16.65 -3.25
N ALA A 167 -17.22 -15.85 -3.89
CA ALA A 167 -16.98 -15.41 -5.27
C ALA A 167 -15.74 -14.51 -5.38
N MET A 168 -15.53 -13.62 -4.41
CA MET A 168 -14.36 -12.73 -4.40
C MET A 168 -13.07 -13.53 -4.13
N TRP A 169 -13.08 -14.50 -3.23
CA TRP A 169 -11.97 -15.41 -3.02
C TRP A 169 -11.66 -16.23 -4.26
N GLY A 170 -12.65 -16.86 -4.89
CA GLY A 170 -12.43 -17.65 -6.11
C GLY A 170 -11.78 -16.85 -7.24
N ARG A 171 -12.11 -15.56 -7.37
CA ARG A 171 -11.48 -14.66 -8.34
C ARG A 171 -10.05 -14.30 -7.96
N LEU A 172 -9.80 -14.03 -6.68
CA LEU A 172 -8.46 -13.75 -6.18
C LEU A 172 -7.53 -14.94 -6.33
N GLU A 173 -8.00 -16.14 -5.97
CA GLU A 173 -7.27 -17.40 -6.14
C GLU A 173 -6.94 -17.67 -7.61
N TYR A 174 -7.91 -17.51 -8.50
CA TYR A 174 -7.70 -17.61 -9.94
C TYR A 174 -6.65 -16.64 -10.47
N CYS A 175 -6.69 -15.38 -10.01
CA CYS A 175 -5.70 -14.36 -10.35
C CYS A 175 -4.30 -14.75 -9.87
N LEU A 176 -4.15 -15.10 -8.59
CA LEU A 176 -2.86 -15.47 -7.99
C LEU A 176 -2.22 -16.68 -8.66
N GLN A 177 -2.99 -17.70 -8.96
CA GLN A 177 -2.50 -18.92 -9.66
C GLN A 177 -1.92 -18.61 -11.05
N ARG A 178 -2.35 -17.52 -11.69
CA ARG A 178 -1.86 -17.08 -13.00
C ARG A 178 -0.64 -16.15 -12.88
N ILE A 179 -0.69 -15.17 -11.95
CA ILE A 179 0.32 -14.11 -11.92
C ILE A 179 1.54 -14.44 -11.05
N VAL A 180 1.39 -15.24 -9.98
CA VAL A 180 2.50 -15.55 -9.07
C VAL A 180 3.63 -16.34 -9.76
N PRO A 181 3.37 -17.36 -10.58
CA PRO A 181 4.45 -18.04 -11.32
C PRO A 181 5.24 -17.12 -12.26
N ALA A 182 4.55 -16.15 -12.87
CA ALA A 182 5.21 -15.14 -13.72
C ALA A 182 6.10 -14.20 -12.89
N ALA A 183 5.65 -13.84 -11.69
CA ALA A 183 6.43 -13.01 -10.77
C ALA A 183 7.68 -13.74 -10.25
N GLU A 184 7.56 -15.02 -9.89
CA GLU A 184 8.72 -15.86 -9.55
C GLU A 184 9.75 -15.91 -10.67
N ALA A 185 9.30 -16.19 -11.89
CA ALA A 185 10.17 -16.24 -13.07
C ALA A 185 10.85 -14.90 -13.38
N ALA A 186 10.18 -13.80 -13.08
CA ALA A 186 10.69 -12.44 -13.26
C ALA A 186 11.56 -11.94 -12.08
N GLY A 187 11.62 -12.67 -10.96
CA GLY A 187 12.32 -12.24 -9.76
C GLY A 187 11.65 -11.07 -9.03
N VAL A 188 10.34 -10.94 -9.16
CA VAL A 188 9.53 -9.84 -8.61
C VAL A 188 8.62 -10.36 -7.49
N ARG A 189 8.44 -9.61 -6.41
CA ARG A 189 7.44 -9.88 -5.37
C ARG A 189 6.15 -9.12 -5.65
N LEU A 190 5.02 -9.81 -5.60
CA LEU A 190 3.69 -9.22 -5.66
C LEU A 190 3.22 -8.90 -4.24
N ALA A 191 3.37 -7.67 -3.83
CA ALA A 191 3.02 -7.23 -2.48
C ALA A 191 1.58 -6.73 -2.46
N MET A 192 0.65 -7.54 -1.95
CA MET A 192 -0.76 -7.20 -1.87
C MET A 192 -1.10 -6.48 -0.58
N HIS A 193 -1.69 -5.29 -0.70
CA HIS A 193 -2.17 -4.49 0.42
C HIS A 193 -3.47 -5.07 0.98
N PRO A 194 -3.65 -5.15 2.32
CA PRO A 194 -4.93 -5.51 2.92
C PRO A 194 -6.04 -4.54 2.49
N ASN A 195 -7.29 -4.97 2.66
CA ASN A 195 -8.40 -4.06 2.43
C ASN A 195 -8.41 -2.95 3.50
N ASP A 196 -8.44 -1.70 3.05
CA ASP A 196 -8.52 -0.52 3.90
C ASP A 196 -9.62 0.41 3.34
N PRO A 197 -10.71 0.65 4.09
CA PRO A 197 -10.97 0.18 5.46
C PRO A 197 -11.21 -1.34 5.55
N PRO A 198 -10.90 -1.96 6.71
CA PRO A 198 -11.00 -3.41 6.91
C PRO A 198 -12.43 -3.87 7.23
N VAL A 199 -13.43 -3.41 6.49
CA VAL A 199 -14.80 -3.89 6.63
C VAL A 199 -15.01 -5.16 5.77
N PRO A 200 -15.82 -6.14 6.22
CA PRO A 200 -15.99 -7.40 5.50
C PRO A 200 -16.71 -7.24 4.15
N GLU A 201 -17.54 -6.22 4.02
CA GLU A 201 -18.31 -5.92 2.82
C GLU A 201 -18.49 -4.40 2.69
N TYR A 202 -18.38 -3.90 1.46
CA TYR A 202 -18.71 -2.52 1.14
C TYR A 202 -19.62 -2.47 -0.07
N ARG A 203 -20.81 -1.87 0.09
CA ARG A 203 -21.84 -1.72 -0.95
C ARG A 203 -22.15 -3.03 -1.71
N GLY A 204 -22.24 -4.15 -0.98
CA GLY A 204 -22.54 -5.45 -1.54
C GLY A 204 -21.34 -6.20 -2.15
N VAL A 205 -20.13 -5.66 -2.06
CA VAL A 205 -18.92 -6.34 -2.51
C VAL A 205 -18.07 -6.74 -1.31
N ALA A 206 -17.86 -8.04 -1.14
CA ALA A 206 -17.03 -8.57 -0.06
C ALA A 206 -15.54 -8.26 -0.29
N GLN A 207 -14.82 -8.07 0.80
CA GLN A 207 -13.40 -7.73 0.84
C GLN A 207 -12.59 -8.92 1.39
N PRO A 208 -11.85 -9.70 0.55
CA PRO A 208 -11.15 -10.91 1.00
C PRO A 208 -10.10 -10.67 2.09
N LEU A 209 -9.41 -9.53 2.05
CA LEU A 209 -8.31 -9.20 2.96
C LEU A 209 -8.73 -8.20 4.06
N TRP A 210 -9.96 -8.34 4.55
CA TRP A 210 -10.51 -7.45 5.57
C TRP A 210 -10.02 -7.76 6.99
N ASN A 211 -9.28 -8.85 7.20
CA ASN A 211 -8.75 -9.27 8.49
C ASN A 211 -7.45 -10.08 8.34
N LEU A 212 -6.82 -10.40 9.47
CA LEU A 212 -5.56 -11.15 9.52
C LEU A 212 -5.68 -12.57 8.92
N GLU A 213 -6.81 -13.24 9.12
CA GLU A 213 -7.04 -14.58 8.55
C GLU A 213 -7.10 -14.56 7.01
N GLY A 214 -7.69 -13.50 6.44
CA GLY A 214 -7.63 -13.28 4.99
C GLY A 214 -6.19 -13.12 4.48
N MET A 215 -5.35 -12.38 5.22
CA MET A 215 -3.93 -12.21 4.86
C MET A 215 -3.16 -13.54 4.98
N LYS A 216 -3.43 -14.36 6.00
CA LYS A 216 -2.84 -15.70 6.13
C LYS A 216 -3.26 -16.60 4.97
N ARG A 217 -4.56 -16.63 4.64
CA ARG A 217 -5.06 -17.39 3.48
C ARG A 217 -4.43 -16.94 2.17
N LEU A 218 -4.24 -15.63 1.96
CA LEU A 218 -3.61 -15.10 0.76
C LEU A 218 -2.27 -15.77 0.47
N ILE A 219 -1.37 -15.83 1.46
CA ILE A 219 -0.02 -16.38 1.26
C ILE A 219 0.00 -17.89 1.07
N GLU A 220 -1.10 -18.60 1.42
CA GLU A 220 -1.28 -20.03 1.26
C GLU A 220 -1.84 -20.42 -0.12
N VAL A 221 -2.51 -19.50 -0.84
CA VAL A 221 -3.09 -19.78 -2.19
C VAL A 221 -2.02 -20.25 -3.16
N VAL A 222 -0.87 -19.60 -3.16
CA VAL A 222 0.33 -20.03 -3.86
C VAL A 222 1.50 -19.85 -2.88
N ASP A 223 2.08 -20.96 -2.43
CA ASP A 223 3.18 -20.96 -1.45
C ASP A 223 4.49 -20.55 -2.10
N SER A 224 4.68 -19.26 -2.24
CA SER A 224 5.83 -18.64 -2.89
C SER A 224 6.19 -17.30 -2.24
N PRO A 225 7.48 -16.97 -2.05
CA PRO A 225 7.91 -15.63 -1.65
C PRO A 225 7.47 -14.54 -2.61
N ALA A 226 7.19 -14.86 -3.87
CA ALA A 226 6.64 -13.91 -4.84
C ALA A 226 5.19 -13.52 -4.52
N ASN A 227 4.43 -14.36 -3.79
CA ASN A 227 3.12 -14.04 -3.23
C ASN A 227 3.30 -13.46 -1.83
N SER A 228 3.37 -12.15 -1.71
CA SER A 228 3.73 -11.47 -0.48
C SER A 228 2.74 -10.37 -0.11
N LEU A 229 2.94 -9.75 1.03
CA LEU A 229 2.11 -8.68 1.57
C LEU A 229 2.79 -7.33 1.39
N PHE A 230 2.00 -6.34 1.06
CA PHE A 230 2.23 -4.96 1.42
C PHE A 230 1.70 -4.80 2.85
N PHE A 231 2.53 -5.18 3.82
CA PHE A 231 2.11 -5.22 5.21
C PHE A 231 1.85 -3.81 5.72
N ASP A 232 0.76 -3.62 6.48
CA ASP A 232 0.38 -2.32 7.03
C ASP A 232 0.15 -2.44 8.54
N THR A 233 0.97 -1.73 9.33
CA THR A 233 0.87 -1.76 10.81
C THR A 233 -0.41 -1.10 11.30
N GLY A 234 -0.86 -0.03 10.63
CA GLY A 234 -2.11 0.66 10.96
C GLY A 234 -3.32 -0.22 10.70
N VAL A 235 -3.44 -0.81 9.49
CA VAL A 235 -4.54 -1.73 9.16
C VAL A 235 -4.59 -2.93 10.12
N THR A 236 -3.42 -3.49 10.48
CA THR A 236 -3.38 -4.58 11.47
C THR A 236 -3.92 -4.14 12.83
N THR A 237 -3.61 -2.92 13.25
CA THR A 237 -4.15 -2.32 14.48
C THR A 237 -5.64 -2.02 14.36
N GLU A 238 -6.12 -1.58 13.19
CA GLU A 238 -7.56 -1.36 12.92
C GLU A 238 -8.39 -2.63 13.07
N TYR A 239 -7.79 -3.81 12.78
CA TYR A 239 -8.42 -5.11 13.05
C TYR A 239 -8.57 -5.38 14.57
N GLY A 240 -7.77 -4.72 15.40
CA GLY A 240 -7.60 -5.07 16.80
C GLY A 240 -6.59 -6.21 17.01
N ASP A 241 -5.79 -6.54 16.00
CA ASP A 241 -4.75 -7.56 16.08
C ASP A 241 -3.39 -6.94 16.48
N ASP A 242 -2.50 -7.79 17.00
CA ASP A 242 -1.15 -7.41 17.40
C ASP A 242 -0.24 -7.34 16.16
N ALA A 243 0.14 -6.13 15.76
CA ALA A 243 1.02 -5.92 14.62
C ALA A 243 2.42 -6.52 14.82
N VAL A 244 2.93 -6.61 16.07
CA VAL A 244 4.22 -7.22 16.38
C VAL A 244 4.20 -8.71 16.09
N GLU A 245 3.17 -9.41 16.54
CA GLU A 245 2.98 -10.85 16.29
C GLU A 245 2.70 -11.11 14.80
N ALA A 246 1.95 -10.26 14.13
CA ALA A 246 1.72 -10.36 12.68
C ALA A 246 3.03 -10.20 11.88
N ILE A 247 3.90 -9.25 12.25
CA ILE A 247 5.22 -9.08 11.62
C ILE A 247 6.06 -10.35 11.77
N ARG A 248 6.11 -10.94 12.99
CA ARG A 248 6.82 -12.20 13.22
C ARG A 248 6.25 -13.32 12.34
N TYR A 249 4.93 -13.49 12.34
CA TYR A 249 4.26 -14.54 11.58
C TYR A 249 4.58 -14.48 10.07
N PHE A 250 4.45 -13.31 9.45
CA PHE A 250 4.70 -13.14 8.02
C PHE A 250 6.18 -13.00 7.68
N GLY A 251 6.97 -12.38 8.56
CA GLY A 251 8.41 -12.20 8.36
C GLY A 251 9.19 -13.50 8.41
N GLU A 252 8.91 -14.38 9.38
CA GLU A 252 9.52 -15.72 9.48
C GLU A 252 9.23 -16.60 8.25
N ARG A 253 8.15 -16.30 7.52
CA ARG A 253 7.75 -16.99 6.29
C ARG A 253 8.24 -16.30 5.02
N ASP A 254 8.99 -15.21 5.15
CA ASP A 254 9.45 -14.37 4.03
C ASP A 254 8.28 -13.87 3.16
N ARG A 255 7.20 -13.40 3.81
CA ARG A 255 5.98 -12.93 3.12
C ARG A 255 5.75 -11.43 3.21
N ILE A 256 6.69 -10.64 3.69
CA ILE A 256 6.60 -9.18 3.72
C ILE A 256 7.40 -8.64 2.53
N GLY A 257 6.71 -8.10 1.53
CA GLY A 257 7.34 -7.50 0.35
C GLY A 257 7.74 -6.05 0.57
N ILE A 258 6.85 -5.24 1.12
CA ILE A 258 7.04 -3.83 1.48
C ILE A 258 6.10 -3.51 2.65
N VAL A 259 6.35 -2.41 3.35
CA VAL A 259 5.62 -2.05 4.58
C VAL A 259 5.06 -0.64 4.51
N HIS A 260 3.79 -0.47 4.88
CA HIS A 260 3.25 0.77 5.41
C HIS A 260 3.40 0.77 6.94
N PHE A 261 4.07 1.78 7.46
CA PHE A 261 4.34 1.92 8.88
C PHE A 261 3.67 3.17 9.43
N ARG A 262 2.42 3.02 9.83
CA ARG A 262 1.55 4.09 10.31
C ARG A 262 0.87 3.69 11.62
N ASN A 263 0.22 4.61 12.26
CA ASN A 263 -0.45 4.40 13.54
C ASN A 263 -1.88 4.95 13.53
N VAL A 264 -2.73 4.32 14.32
CA VAL A 264 -4.14 4.64 14.45
C VAL A 264 -4.59 4.57 15.91
N ARG A 265 -5.64 5.33 16.25
CA ARG A 265 -6.39 5.15 17.47
C ARG A 265 -7.70 4.46 17.14
N VAL A 266 -7.99 3.32 17.77
CA VAL A 266 -9.13 2.48 17.47
C VAL A 266 -10.22 2.70 18.52
N GLU A 267 -11.38 3.17 18.10
CA GLU A 267 -12.56 3.26 18.97
C GLU A 267 -13.39 1.96 18.95
N GLN A 268 -13.48 1.34 17.76
CA GLN A 268 -14.12 0.06 17.54
C GLN A 268 -13.37 -0.70 16.46
N PRO A 269 -12.73 -1.85 16.75
CA PRO A 269 -12.01 -2.65 15.77
C PRO A 269 -12.85 -2.87 14.51
N TYR A 270 -12.21 -2.75 13.34
CA TYR A 270 -12.76 -2.77 11.98
C TYR A 270 -13.63 -1.57 11.62
N TYR A 271 -14.37 -0.99 12.54
CA TYR A 271 -15.53 -0.15 12.22
C TYR A 271 -15.35 1.34 12.54
N LYS A 272 -14.44 1.68 13.45
CA LYS A 272 -14.20 3.07 13.79
C LYS A 272 -12.80 3.31 14.34
N TYR A 273 -12.05 4.16 13.65
CA TYR A 273 -10.68 4.52 14.02
C TYR A 273 -10.30 5.89 13.47
N THR A 274 -9.23 6.45 14.02
CA THR A 274 -8.65 7.72 13.60
C THR A 274 -7.17 7.52 13.27
N GLU A 275 -6.72 7.95 12.10
CA GLU A 275 -5.31 7.99 11.73
C GLU A 275 -4.60 9.09 12.51
N THR A 276 -3.45 8.76 13.11
CA THR A 276 -2.72 9.63 14.02
C THR A 276 -1.29 9.87 13.55
N PHE A 277 -0.56 10.72 14.26
CA PHE A 277 0.89 10.70 14.16
C PHE A 277 1.44 9.33 14.56
N LEU A 278 2.59 8.95 14.02
CA LEU A 278 3.20 7.65 14.28
C LEU A 278 3.40 7.37 15.78
N ASP A 279 3.64 8.40 16.56
CA ASP A 279 3.90 8.35 18.01
C ASP A 279 2.65 8.52 18.89
N GLU A 280 1.43 8.56 18.34
CA GLU A 280 0.20 8.84 19.09
C GLU A 280 -0.88 7.75 19.04
N GLY A 281 -0.72 6.73 18.23
CA GLY A 281 -1.72 5.66 18.08
C GLY A 281 -1.52 4.51 19.07
N GLU A 282 -2.24 3.43 18.83
CA GLU A 282 -2.25 2.23 19.67
C GLU A 282 -1.29 1.14 19.21
N CYS A 283 -0.76 1.24 17.97
CA CYS A 283 0.25 0.32 17.48
C CYS A 283 1.55 0.47 18.29
N ASP A 284 2.08 -0.65 18.81
CA ASP A 284 3.42 -0.68 19.41
C ASP A 284 4.50 -0.53 18.33
N ILE A 285 4.75 0.71 17.91
CA ILE A 285 5.73 1.05 16.87
C ILE A 285 7.16 0.63 17.23
N VAL A 286 7.49 0.62 18.52
CA VAL A 286 8.83 0.20 18.98
C VAL A 286 8.96 -1.32 18.91
N GLY A 287 7.93 -2.05 19.35
CA GLY A 287 7.82 -3.50 19.22
C GLY A 287 7.84 -3.94 17.76
N CYS A 288 7.06 -3.28 16.90
CA CYS A 288 7.06 -3.55 15.46
C CYS A 288 8.45 -3.39 14.83
N MET A 289 9.15 -2.30 15.18
CA MET A 289 10.49 -2.05 14.65
C MET A 289 11.50 -3.11 15.10
N ARG A 290 11.39 -3.60 16.35
CA ARG A 290 12.18 -4.72 16.86
C ARG A 290 11.84 -6.01 16.15
N ALA A 291 10.56 -6.30 15.93
CA ALA A 291 10.12 -7.49 15.22
C ALA A 291 10.65 -7.52 13.78
N PHE A 292 10.66 -6.40 13.04
CA PHE A 292 11.32 -6.32 11.73
C PHE A 292 12.81 -6.63 11.79
N ALA A 293 13.50 -6.18 12.84
CA ALA A 293 14.92 -6.49 13.04
C ALA A 293 15.12 -7.97 13.39
N GLU A 294 14.27 -8.55 14.23
CA GLU A 294 14.29 -9.97 14.65
C GLU A 294 14.11 -10.92 13.46
N VAL A 295 13.14 -10.63 12.56
CA VAL A 295 12.89 -11.44 11.36
C VAL A 295 13.87 -11.13 10.20
N GLY A 296 14.80 -10.20 10.38
CA GLY A 296 15.79 -9.85 9.37
C GLY A 296 15.22 -9.12 8.16
N TYR A 297 14.13 -8.36 8.32
CA TYR A 297 13.51 -7.63 7.20
C TYR A 297 14.45 -6.55 6.64
N GLU A 298 14.63 -6.52 5.32
CA GLU A 298 15.53 -5.61 4.62
C GLU A 298 14.84 -4.77 3.52
N GLY A 299 13.55 -4.98 3.28
CA GLY A 299 12.77 -4.25 2.28
C GLY A 299 12.45 -2.81 2.67
N GLY A 300 11.61 -2.15 1.88
CA GLY A 300 11.19 -0.76 2.09
C GLY A 300 10.13 -0.61 3.18
N ILE A 301 10.28 0.42 4.02
CA ILE A 301 9.25 0.86 4.98
C ILE A 301 8.87 2.30 4.64
N ASP A 302 7.59 2.51 4.30
CA ASP A 302 6.96 3.80 3.97
C ASP A 302 6.07 4.25 5.14
N PRO A 303 6.16 5.50 5.63
CA PRO A 303 5.26 6.00 6.67
C PRO A 303 3.80 6.18 6.21
N ASP A 304 3.47 5.91 4.94
CA ASP A 304 2.15 5.94 4.31
C ASP A 304 1.40 7.27 4.48
N HIS A 305 0.81 7.51 5.65
CA HIS A 305 0.06 8.72 5.97
C HIS A 305 0.77 9.59 7.00
N THR A 306 0.42 10.88 7.00
CA THR A 306 0.79 11.81 8.06
C THR A 306 -0.36 12.76 8.31
N PRO A 307 -0.70 13.08 9.57
CA PRO A 307 -1.64 14.15 9.88
C PRO A 307 -1.24 15.48 9.24
N GLY A 308 -2.22 16.29 8.88
CA GLY A 308 -2.00 17.63 8.34
C GLY A 308 -1.45 18.57 9.42
N ILE A 309 -0.24 19.09 9.23
CA ILE A 309 0.37 20.04 10.14
C ILE A 309 -0.04 21.45 9.74
N VAL A 310 -0.45 22.28 10.72
CA VAL A 310 -0.84 23.68 10.45
C VAL A 310 0.33 24.44 9.86
N GLY A 311 0.14 25.06 8.70
CA GLY A 311 1.16 25.80 7.97
C GLY A 311 2.08 24.95 7.10
N ASP A 312 1.79 23.64 6.93
CA ASP A 312 2.52 22.79 6.01
C ASP A 312 2.27 23.17 4.53
N THR A 313 3.15 22.70 3.67
CA THR A 313 2.98 22.83 2.21
C THR A 313 1.83 21.95 1.70
N GLU A 314 1.35 22.23 0.49
CA GLU A 314 0.36 21.38 -0.17
C GLU A 314 0.84 19.94 -0.39
N GLU A 315 2.17 19.73 -0.50
CA GLU A 315 2.83 18.43 -0.59
C GLU A 315 3.09 17.78 0.77
N THR A 316 2.60 18.38 1.88
CA THR A 316 2.76 17.88 3.25
C THR A 316 4.22 17.62 3.67
N GLN A 317 5.12 18.53 3.28
CA GLN A 317 6.57 18.34 3.49
C GLN A 317 6.97 18.27 4.96
N MET A 318 6.37 19.10 5.84
CA MET A 318 6.65 19.03 7.28
C MET A 318 6.20 17.70 7.88
N GLY A 319 5.00 17.23 7.51
CA GLY A 319 4.48 15.95 7.93
C GLY A 319 5.39 14.79 7.52
N TRP A 320 5.84 14.76 6.25
CA TRP A 320 6.76 13.72 5.77
C TRP A 320 8.12 13.80 6.44
N ALA A 321 8.68 14.98 6.63
CA ALA A 321 9.97 15.14 7.32
C ALA A 321 9.88 14.61 8.76
N TYR A 322 8.76 14.87 9.45
CA TYR A 322 8.52 14.36 10.79
C TYR A 322 8.41 12.83 10.83
N ALA A 323 7.55 12.25 9.97
CA ALA A 323 7.34 10.80 9.92
C ALA A 323 8.61 10.03 9.52
N VAL A 324 9.32 10.48 8.49
CA VAL A 324 10.60 9.88 8.08
C VAL A 324 11.68 10.04 9.16
N GLY A 325 11.72 11.18 9.85
CA GLY A 325 12.61 11.39 10.98
C GLY A 325 12.39 10.41 12.12
N GLN A 326 11.12 10.11 12.45
CA GLN A 326 10.75 9.10 13.44
C GLN A 326 11.16 7.69 12.99
N LEU A 327 10.89 7.29 11.74
CA LEU A 327 11.33 5.98 11.20
C LEU A 327 12.84 5.81 11.28
N ARG A 328 13.61 6.83 10.95
CA ARG A 328 15.07 6.81 11.04
C ARG A 328 15.55 6.64 12.48
N ALA A 329 14.94 7.34 13.43
CA ALA A 329 15.27 7.23 14.85
C ALA A 329 14.95 5.82 15.40
N LEU A 330 13.77 5.28 15.06
CA LEU A 330 13.38 3.93 15.43
C LEU A 330 14.30 2.86 14.82
N ARG A 331 14.69 3.03 13.56
CA ARG A 331 15.66 2.14 12.88
C ARG A 331 17.02 2.13 13.61
N LEU A 332 17.54 3.29 13.97
CA LEU A 332 18.80 3.38 14.71
C LEU A 332 18.71 2.72 16.09
N ALA A 333 17.58 2.90 16.78
CA ALA A 333 17.36 2.29 18.09
C ALA A 333 17.23 0.75 18.02
N ALA A 334 16.55 0.22 17.02
CA ALA A 334 16.31 -1.23 16.89
C ALA A 334 17.53 -1.99 16.36
N TYR A 335 18.31 -1.39 15.45
CA TYR A 335 19.46 -2.05 14.81
C TYR A 335 20.83 -1.67 15.44
N GLY A 336 20.82 -0.92 16.53
CA GLY A 336 22.03 -0.67 17.35
C GLY A 336 23.08 0.25 16.74
N GLY A 337 22.64 1.29 16.02
CA GLY A 337 23.53 2.39 15.61
C GLY A 337 24.66 2.02 14.62
N LYS A 338 24.60 0.85 13.99
CA LYS A 338 25.51 0.52 12.89
C LYS A 338 25.08 1.33 11.66
N SER A 339 25.71 2.50 11.47
CA SER A 339 25.65 3.20 10.20
C SER A 339 26.22 2.31 9.10
N SER A 340 25.43 2.10 8.07
CA SER A 340 25.88 1.45 6.82
C SER A 340 26.87 2.36 6.08
#